data_81316f94f367807cdb0661d7e2bac4b8
#
_entry.id   81316f94f367807cdb0661d7e2bac4b8
#
_cell.length_a   1.000
_cell.length_b   1.000
_cell.length_c   1.000
_cell.angle_alpha   90.00
_cell.angle_beta   90.00
_cell.angle_gamma   90.00
#
_symmetry.space_group_name_H-M   'P 1'
#
loop_
_entity.id
_entity.type
_entity.pdbx_description
1 polymer ?
#
loop_
_entity_poly.entity_id
_entity_poly.type
_entity_poly.pdbx_seq_one_letter_code
_entity_poly.pdbx_strand_id
1 'polypeptide(L)'
;MSVSTHPGYLAPSVSIASSLPRRGTGSAVLIVPVVSSGPDDTRDEPGAVVAAAEPFLPADAVAEIEKGLRALGANGAGEQVHRLVVTSLPVASVLTVGLGKPRDEWPADAIRRAAGAAARALGGAEAVVTTLAEVPGAGALEAAVEGLILGSYRFTAFRTDKTAPKDPDLRTITVLSKEKTAKARAAHAAAVATAVATARDFVNTPPSHLFPAEFAQRAKALGESVGLEVE
;
A
#
# COMPACT_ATOMS: atom_id res chain seq x y z
N MET A 1 -22.14 -6.27 -31.81
CA MET A 1 -20.76 -6.29 -31.34
C MET A 1 -20.84 -6.32 -29.82
N SER A 2 -20.40 -7.42 -29.20
CA SER A 2 -20.37 -7.53 -27.73
C SER A 2 -19.34 -6.55 -27.21
N VAL A 3 -19.76 -5.51 -26.50
CA VAL A 3 -18.86 -4.63 -25.76
C VAL A 3 -18.27 -5.50 -24.67
N SER A 4 -17.00 -5.85 -24.80
CA SER A 4 -16.26 -6.51 -23.73
C SER A 4 -16.20 -5.54 -22.56
N THR A 5 -17.06 -5.76 -21.57
CA THR A 5 -16.96 -5.10 -20.27
C THR A 5 -15.75 -5.68 -19.56
N HIS A 6 -14.56 -5.18 -19.90
CA HIS A 6 -13.41 -5.42 -19.05
C HIS A 6 -13.73 -4.74 -17.70
N PRO A 7 -13.74 -5.48 -16.60
CA PRO A 7 -13.83 -4.86 -15.30
C PRO A 7 -12.64 -3.92 -15.18
N GLY A 8 -12.88 -2.67 -14.81
CA GLY A 8 -11.82 -1.71 -14.48
C GLY A 8 -10.95 -2.24 -13.34
N TYR A 9 -10.03 -1.42 -12.86
CA TYR A 9 -9.23 -1.77 -11.71
C TYR A 9 -10.10 -2.16 -10.50
N LEU A 10 -9.85 -3.34 -9.96
CA LEU A 10 -10.48 -3.81 -8.73
C LEU A 10 -9.58 -3.42 -7.55
N ALA A 11 -10.02 -2.44 -6.77
CA ALA A 11 -9.31 -2.02 -5.58
C ALA A 11 -9.27 -3.16 -4.55
N PRO A 12 -8.13 -3.35 -3.85
CA PRO A 12 -8.04 -4.33 -2.78
C PRO A 12 -8.98 -4.00 -1.62
N SER A 13 -9.50 -5.01 -0.95
CA SER A 13 -10.26 -4.82 0.27
C SER A 13 -9.35 -4.36 1.42
N VAL A 14 -9.83 -3.41 2.23
CA VAL A 14 -9.08 -2.86 3.36
C VAL A 14 -9.71 -3.31 4.67
N SER A 15 -8.90 -3.79 5.59
CA SER A 15 -9.31 -4.20 6.94
C SER A 15 -8.35 -3.64 8.00
N ILE A 16 -8.85 -3.51 9.23
CA ILE A 16 -8.07 -3.08 10.39
C ILE A 16 -7.90 -4.28 11.33
N ALA A 17 -6.70 -4.45 11.84
CA ALA A 17 -6.40 -5.43 12.87
C ALA A 17 -5.65 -4.78 14.04
N SER A 18 -5.98 -5.18 15.27
CA SER A 18 -5.34 -4.69 16.50
C SER A 18 -4.08 -5.47 16.90
N SER A 19 -3.71 -6.47 16.12
CA SER A 19 -2.50 -7.27 16.30
C SER A 19 -2.15 -7.95 14.98
N LEU A 20 -0.88 -8.36 14.84
CA LEU A 20 -0.45 -9.15 13.70
C LEU A 20 -1.23 -10.47 13.65
N PRO A 21 -1.92 -10.77 12.54
CA PRO A 21 -2.70 -12.00 12.42
C PRO A 21 -1.81 -13.24 12.56
N ARG A 22 -2.21 -14.19 13.40
CA ARG A 22 -1.44 -15.43 13.64
C ARG A 22 -1.75 -16.54 12.64
N ARG A 23 -2.88 -16.46 11.91
CA ARG A 23 -3.33 -17.43 10.92
C ARG A 23 -3.67 -16.74 9.62
N GLY A 24 -3.37 -17.38 8.51
CA GLY A 24 -3.68 -16.86 7.17
C GLY A 24 -2.70 -15.82 6.63
N THR A 25 -1.66 -15.47 7.38
CA THR A 25 -0.63 -14.50 6.95
C THR A 25 0.60 -15.13 6.33
N GLY A 26 0.69 -16.46 6.30
CA GLY A 26 1.86 -17.16 5.74
C GLY A 26 2.19 -16.83 4.29
N SER A 27 1.21 -16.31 3.52
CA SER A 27 1.42 -15.78 2.16
C SER A 27 1.45 -14.26 2.09
N ALA A 28 1.16 -13.55 3.19
CA ALA A 28 1.13 -12.10 3.21
C ALA A 28 2.53 -11.50 3.32
N VAL A 29 2.71 -10.34 2.72
CA VAL A 29 3.89 -9.50 2.90
C VAL A 29 3.61 -8.47 3.99
N LEU A 30 4.50 -8.37 4.98
CA LEU A 30 4.43 -7.32 6.00
C LEU A 30 5.22 -6.10 5.51
N ILE A 31 4.56 -4.96 5.41
CA ILE A 31 5.20 -3.69 5.07
C ILE A 31 5.51 -2.92 6.35
N VAL A 32 6.80 -2.58 6.53
CA VAL A 32 7.32 -1.91 7.73
C VAL A 32 8.05 -0.63 7.33
N PRO A 33 7.68 0.54 7.90
CA PRO A 33 8.43 1.78 7.69
C PRO A 33 9.78 1.72 8.38
N VAL A 34 10.80 2.28 7.74
CA VAL A 34 12.13 2.47 8.29
C VAL A 34 12.59 3.91 8.09
N VAL A 35 13.47 4.38 8.96
CA VAL A 35 14.07 5.71 8.87
C VAL A 35 15.59 5.59 8.86
N SER A 36 16.28 6.61 8.38
CA SER A 36 17.73 6.68 8.46
C SER A 36 18.14 6.78 9.91
N SER A 37 19.17 6.03 10.33
CA SER A 37 19.81 6.28 11.62
C SER A 37 20.42 7.68 11.61
N GLY A 38 20.06 8.50 12.61
CA GLY A 38 20.55 9.89 12.71
C GLY A 38 22.03 9.96 13.10
N PRO A 39 22.65 11.13 12.98
CA PRO A 39 24.06 11.36 13.40
C PRO A 39 24.30 11.16 14.90
N ASP A 40 23.24 11.16 15.73
CA ASP A 40 23.32 10.89 17.18
C ASP A 40 23.19 9.40 17.53
N ASP A 41 23.04 8.53 16.53
CA ASP A 41 23.06 7.10 16.77
C ASP A 41 24.50 6.66 17.08
N THR A 42 24.70 6.04 18.23
CA THR A 42 26.00 5.51 18.69
C THR A 42 26.58 4.39 17.82
N ARG A 43 25.91 4.07 16.72
CA ARG A 43 26.36 3.14 15.70
C ARG A 43 27.31 3.84 14.75
N ASP A 44 28.51 3.26 14.57
CA ASP A 44 29.61 3.80 13.76
C ASP A 44 29.28 3.97 12.26
N GLU A 45 28.17 3.41 11.78
CA GLU A 45 27.78 3.49 10.37
C GLU A 45 26.31 3.93 10.21
N PRO A 46 26.01 4.80 9.21
CA PRO A 46 24.65 5.14 8.87
C PRO A 46 23.90 3.89 8.40
N GLY A 47 22.73 3.67 8.96
CA GLY A 47 21.89 2.52 8.65
C GLY A 47 20.40 2.87 8.60
N ALA A 48 19.56 1.87 8.49
CA ALA A 48 18.12 2.00 8.58
C ALA A 48 17.62 1.35 9.88
N VAL A 49 16.73 2.02 10.58
CA VAL A 49 16.07 1.54 11.79
C VAL A 49 14.57 1.47 11.57
N VAL A 50 13.92 0.49 12.22
CA VAL A 50 12.48 0.31 12.13
C VAL A 50 11.78 1.47 12.82
N ALA A 51 10.83 2.09 12.12
CA ALA A 51 9.89 3.05 12.67
C ALA A 51 8.53 2.38 12.92
N ALA A 52 7.77 2.86 13.91
CA ALA A 52 6.42 2.40 14.19
C ALA A 52 6.28 0.87 14.36
N ALA A 53 7.22 0.25 15.07
CA ALA A 53 7.18 -1.19 15.39
C ALA A 53 6.16 -1.51 16.48
N GLU A 54 6.17 -0.71 17.54
CA GLU A 54 5.29 -0.91 18.68
C GLU A 54 3.86 -0.42 18.39
N PRO A 55 2.86 -1.12 18.91
CA PRO A 55 2.95 -2.33 19.76
C PRO A 55 2.78 -3.64 18.96
N PHE A 56 3.06 -3.68 17.67
CA PHE A 56 2.68 -4.76 16.75
C PHE A 56 3.81 -5.76 16.49
N LEU A 57 5.05 -5.31 16.49
CA LEU A 57 6.20 -6.16 16.20
C LEU A 57 6.97 -6.49 17.48
N PRO A 58 7.31 -7.76 17.71
CA PRO A 58 8.13 -8.15 18.83
C PRO A 58 9.60 -7.69 18.62
N ALA A 59 10.31 -7.46 19.70
CA ALA A 59 11.67 -6.90 19.68
C ALA A 59 12.68 -7.77 18.92
N ASP A 60 12.55 -9.07 18.99
CA ASP A 60 13.37 -10.02 18.22
C ASP A 60 13.19 -9.88 16.72
N ALA A 61 11.95 -9.68 16.27
CA ALA A 61 11.66 -9.43 14.85
C ALA A 61 12.22 -8.08 14.39
N VAL A 62 12.14 -7.04 15.20
CA VAL A 62 12.73 -5.73 14.89
C VAL A 62 14.24 -5.88 14.76
N ALA A 63 14.90 -6.57 15.70
CA ALA A 63 16.35 -6.81 15.66
C ALA A 63 16.77 -7.62 14.42
N GLU A 64 15.97 -8.63 14.03
CA GLU A 64 16.21 -9.44 12.81
C GLU A 64 16.08 -8.59 11.54
N ILE A 65 15.04 -7.73 11.45
CA ILE A 65 14.85 -6.78 10.33
C ILE A 65 16.05 -5.83 10.23
N GLU A 66 16.44 -5.17 11.32
CA GLU A 66 17.54 -4.20 11.34
C GLU A 66 18.87 -4.85 11.01
N LYS A 67 19.12 -6.08 11.50
CA LYS A 67 20.30 -6.87 11.12
C LYS A 67 20.33 -7.12 9.61
N GLY A 68 19.20 -7.52 9.03
CA GLY A 68 19.07 -7.73 7.59
C GLY A 68 19.29 -6.44 6.78
N LEU A 69 18.75 -5.32 7.25
CA LEU A 69 18.94 -4.01 6.61
C LEU A 69 20.42 -3.58 6.60
N ARG A 70 21.14 -3.77 7.72
CA ARG A 70 22.58 -3.52 7.80
C ARG A 70 23.37 -4.39 6.80
N ALA A 71 23.03 -5.67 6.69
CA ALA A 71 23.68 -6.57 5.75
C ALA A 71 23.48 -6.17 4.29
N LEU A 72 22.37 -5.49 3.98
CA LEU A 72 22.04 -4.97 2.65
C LEU A 72 22.61 -3.56 2.40
N GLY A 73 23.25 -2.93 3.38
CA GLY A 73 23.69 -1.53 3.27
C GLY A 73 22.53 -0.53 3.16
N ALA A 74 21.35 -0.88 3.70
CA ALA A 74 20.18 -0.02 3.66
C ALA A 74 20.39 1.20 4.54
N ASN A 75 20.05 2.38 4.03
CA ASN A 75 20.23 3.65 4.73
C ASN A 75 18.90 4.34 5.10
N GLY A 76 17.77 3.71 4.83
CA GLY A 76 16.45 4.25 5.16
C GLY A 76 16.01 5.48 4.34
N ALA A 77 16.66 5.76 3.21
CA ALA A 77 16.30 6.87 2.35
C ALA A 77 14.82 6.78 1.91
N GLY A 78 14.20 7.95 1.69
CA GLY A 78 12.79 8.00 1.30
C GLY A 78 12.47 7.13 0.09
N GLU A 79 11.41 6.34 0.19
CA GLU A 79 10.93 5.40 -0.84
C GLU A 79 11.90 4.24 -1.17
N GLN A 80 13.04 4.12 -0.48
CA GLN A 80 13.92 2.96 -0.61
C GLN A 80 13.22 1.70 -0.09
N VAL A 81 13.22 0.63 -0.88
CA VAL A 81 12.52 -0.61 -0.54
C VAL A 81 13.50 -1.77 -0.48
N HIS A 82 13.41 -2.56 0.58
CA HIS A 82 14.13 -3.82 0.72
C HIS A 82 13.20 -4.94 1.13
N ARG A 83 13.41 -6.13 0.57
CA ARG A 83 12.67 -7.34 0.94
C ARG A 83 13.57 -8.26 1.75
N LEU A 84 13.05 -8.70 2.89
CA LEU A 84 13.75 -9.55 3.84
C LEU A 84 12.91 -10.80 4.15
N VAL A 85 13.57 -11.89 4.45
CA VAL A 85 12.96 -13.04 5.11
C VAL A 85 13.22 -12.89 6.60
N VAL A 86 12.15 -12.88 7.41
CA VAL A 86 12.19 -12.71 8.86
C VAL A 86 11.53 -13.94 9.48
N THR A 87 12.33 -14.75 10.16
CA THR A 87 11.91 -16.07 10.63
C THR A 87 11.09 -16.02 11.91
N SER A 88 11.23 -14.95 12.66
CA SER A 88 10.46 -14.69 13.91
C SER A 88 9.02 -14.23 13.66
N LEU A 89 8.62 -13.97 12.39
CA LEU A 89 7.27 -13.50 12.05
C LEU A 89 6.51 -14.52 11.18
N PRO A 90 5.19 -14.67 11.37
CA PRO A 90 4.36 -15.58 10.59
C PRO A 90 3.91 -14.97 9.26
N VAL A 91 4.84 -14.42 8.47
CA VAL A 91 4.59 -13.77 7.17
C VAL A 91 5.52 -14.34 6.10
N ALA A 92 5.14 -14.24 4.84
CA ALA A 92 5.96 -14.74 3.73
C ALA A 92 7.30 -13.97 3.63
N SER A 93 7.25 -12.67 3.81
CA SER A 93 8.44 -11.79 3.83
C SER A 93 8.07 -10.45 4.45
N VAL A 94 9.10 -9.71 4.84
CA VAL A 94 8.98 -8.31 5.27
C VAL A 94 9.50 -7.42 4.14
N LEU A 95 8.71 -6.43 3.78
CA LEU A 95 9.07 -5.37 2.86
C LEU A 95 9.27 -4.09 3.67
N THR A 96 10.49 -3.63 3.80
CA THR A 96 10.76 -2.36 4.45
C THR A 96 10.69 -1.23 3.46
N VAL A 97 10.17 -0.07 3.87
CA VAL A 97 10.13 1.14 3.05
C VAL A 97 10.66 2.34 3.81
N GLY A 98 11.61 3.05 3.22
CA GLY A 98 12.25 4.22 3.80
C GLY A 98 11.34 5.45 3.83
N LEU A 99 11.37 6.15 4.94
CA LEU A 99 10.73 7.46 5.12
C LEU A 99 11.75 8.61 5.12
N GLY A 100 13.04 8.30 5.01
CA GLY A 100 14.13 9.28 5.07
C GLY A 100 14.55 9.58 6.50
N LYS A 101 15.02 10.81 6.74
CA LYS A 101 15.51 11.25 8.05
C LYS A 101 14.41 11.17 9.11
N PRO A 102 14.75 10.80 10.36
CA PRO A 102 13.80 10.82 11.47
C PRO A 102 13.13 12.19 11.62
N ARG A 103 11.86 12.18 12.00
CA ARG A 103 11.04 13.38 12.23
C ARG A 103 10.06 13.11 13.37
N ASP A 104 9.64 14.17 14.05
CA ASP A 104 8.58 14.08 15.05
C ASP A 104 7.23 13.73 14.38
N GLU A 105 6.98 14.30 13.19
CA GLU A 105 5.81 14.02 12.36
C GLU A 105 6.17 13.99 10.87
N TRP A 106 5.60 13.02 10.15
CA TRP A 106 5.73 12.93 8.70
C TRP A 106 4.54 13.55 7.98
N PRO A 107 4.77 14.32 6.91
CA PRO A 107 3.70 14.77 6.04
C PRO A 107 2.97 13.56 5.43
N ALA A 108 1.63 13.62 5.35
CA ALA A 108 0.81 12.56 4.76
C ALA A 108 1.29 12.16 3.34
N ASP A 109 1.76 13.13 2.54
CA ASP A 109 2.29 12.87 1.21
C ASP A 109 3.56 12.00 1.22
N ALA A 110 4.45 12.16 2.19
CA ALA A 110 5.65 11.31 2.31
C ALA A 110 5.25 9.86 2.63
N ILE A 111 4.28 9.67 3.53
CA ILE A 111 3.74 8.33 3.87
C ILE A 111 3.04 7.72 2.65
N ARG A 112 2.23 8.49 1.93
CA ARG A 112 1.53 8.04 0.71
C ARG A 112 2.52 7.58 -0.37
N ARG A 113 3.61 8.34 -0.60
CA ARG A 113 4.65 7.95 -1.56
C ARG A 113 5.38 6.69 -1.15
N ALA A 114 5.76 6.58 0.12
CA ALA A 114 6.41 5.38 0.66
C ALA A 114 5.49 4.15 0.51
N ALA A 115 4.21 4.26 0.88
CA ALA A 115 3.22 3.21 0.71
C ALA A 115 3.07 2.81 -0.77
N GLY A 116 3.05 3.79 -1.68
CA GLY A 116 3.01 3.57 -3.12
C GLY A 116 4.27 2.86 -3.65
N ALA A 117 5.46 3.23 -3.15
CA ALA A 117 6.71 2.55 -3.49
C ALA A 117 6.69 1.09 -3.02
N ALA A 118 6.25 0.83 -1.79
CA ALA A 118 6.09 -0.51 -1.25
C ALA A 118 5.11 -1.34 -2.09
N ALA A 119 3.94 -0.77 -2.46
CA ALA A 119 2.94 -1.46 -3.28
C ALA A 119 3.48 -1.88 -4.64
N ARG A 120 4.26 -1.03 -5.31
CA ARG A 120 4.91 -1.37 -6.59
C ARG A 120 5.95 -2.49 -6.47
N ALA A 121 6.55 -2.67 -5.29
CA ALA A 121 7.58 -3.66 -5.02
C ALA A 121 7.02 -5.00 -4.48
N LEU A 122 5.70 -5.19 -4.44
CA LEU A 122 5.07 -6.39 -3.86
C LEU A 122 5.39 -7.67 -4.62
N GLY A 123 5.70 -7.60 -5.93
CA GLY A 123 6.09 -8.76 -6.71
C GLY A 123 5.03 -9.87 -6.73
N GLY A 124 3.75 -9.51 -6.92
CA GLY A 124 2.65 -10.46 -7.02
C GLY A 124 2.08 -10.97 -5.68
N ALA A 125 2.40 -10.32 -4.57
CA ALA A 125 1.73 -10.63 -3.31
C ALA A 125 0.25 -10.22 -3.35
N GLU A 126 -0.66 -11.15 -3.08
CA GLU A 126 -2.11 -10.91 -3.05
C GLU A 126 -2.57 -10.28 -1.73
N ALA A 127 -1.80 -10.39 -0.68
CA ALA A 127 -2.13 -9.90 0.65
C ALA A 127 -0.96 -9.14 1.29
N VAL A 128 -1.27 -8.01 1.91
CA VAL A 128 -0.31 -7.24 2.70
C VAL A 128 -0.86 -6.94 4.09
N VAL A 129 0.07 -6.84 5.03
CA VAL A 129 -0.16 -6.29 6.37
C VAL A 129 0.77 -5.10 6.52
N THR A 130 0.39 -4.03 7.21
CA THR A 130 1.27 -2.87 7.35
C THR A 130 1.16 -2.19 8.71
N THR A 131 2.29 -1.66 9.19
CA THR A 131 2.41 -0.75 10.34
C THR A 131 2.53 0.73 9.92
N LEU A 132 2.46 1.05 8.62
CA LEU A 132 2.62 2.43 8.13
C LEU A 132 1.63 3.43 8.73
N ALA A 133 0.46 2.99 9.17
CA ALA A 133 -0.54 3.84 9.82
C ALA A 133 -0.13 4.36 11.19
N GLU A 134 0.86 3.72 11.83
CA GLU A 134 1.34 4.08 13.16
C GLU A 134 2.53 5.07 13.13
N VAL A 135 2.96 5.45 11.94
CA VAL A 135 3.95 6.51 11.77
C VAL A 135 3.36 7.82 12.30
N PRO A 136 4.08 8.57 13.17
CA PRO A 136 3.60 9.85 13.64
C PRO A 136 3.32 10.82 12.48
N GLY A 137 2.12 11.37 12.44
CA GLY A 137 1.72 12.33 11.41
C GLY A 137 0.22 12.39 11.20
N ALA A 138 -0.31 13.59 10.99
CA ALA A 138 -1.73 13.77 10.70
C ALA A 138 -2.10 13.06 9.38
N GLY A 139 -3.12 12.20 9.41
CA GLY A 139 -3.57 11.47 8.22
C GLY A 139 -2.68 10.29 7.81
N ALA A 140 -1.82 9.77 8.70
CA ALA A 140 -0.91 8.67 8.38
C ALA A 140 -1.65 7.42 7.91
N LEU A 141 -2.76 7.06 8.55
CA LEU A 141 -3.58 5.91 8.19
C LEU A 141 -4.17 6.07 6.79
N GLU A 142 -4.79 7.20 6.50
CA GLU A 142 -5.37 7.50 5.20
C GLU A 142 -4.30 7.48 4.11
N ALA A 143 -3.18 8.13 4.36
CA ALA A 143 -2.06 8.19 3.42
C ALA A 143 -1.48 6.79 3.11
N ALA A 144 -1.37 5.92 4.13
CA ALA A 144 -0.91 4.54 3.94
C ALA A 144 -1.90 3.74 3.07
N VAL A 145 -3.20 3.82 3.36
CA VAL A 145 -4.25 3.13 2.58
C VAL A 145 -4.28 3.64 1.14
N GLU A 146 -4.35 4.95 0.94
CA GLU A 146 -4.35 5.56 -0.39
C GLU A 146 -3.11 5.18 -1.18
N GLY A 147 -1.93 5.28 -0.57
CA GLY A 147 -0.66 4.94 -1.21
C GLY A 147 -0.59 3.47 -1.64
N LEU A 148 -1.04 2.54 -0.82
CA LEU A 148 -1.08 1.12 -1.15
C LEU A 148 -2.04 0.82 -2.31
N ILE A 149 -3.25 1.38 -2.29
CA ILE A 149 -4.24 1.20 -3.37
C ILE A 149 -3.73 1.83 -4.66
N LEU A 150 -3.30 3.09 -4.63
CA LEU A 150 -2.85 3.80 -5.83
C LEU A 150 -1.54 3.26 -6.39
N GLY A 151 -0.65 2.74 -5.53
CA GLY A 151 0.60 2.11 -5.93
C GLY A 151 0.42 0.72 -6.54
N SER A 152 -0.65 0.00 -6.18
CA SER A 152 -1.01 -1.30 -6.77
C SER A 152 -1.87 -1.19 -8.04
N TYR A 153 -2.27 0.02 -8.41
CA TYR A 153 -3.09 0.25 -9.61
C TYR A 153 -2.40 -0.22 -10.89
N ARG A 154 -3.11 -1.05 -11.66
CA ARG A 154 -2.68 -1.53 -12.99
C ARG A 154 -3.82 -1.37 -13.98
N PHE A 155 -3.54 -0.77 -15.12
CA PHE A 155 -4.48 -0.69 -16.23
C PHE A 155 -4.17 -1.78 -17.25
N THR A 156 -4.98 -2.82 -17.30
CA THR A 156 -4.74 -4.01 -18.12
C THR A 156 -5.82 -4.27 -19.18
N ALA A 157 -6.87 -3.42 -19.24
CA ALA A 157 -8.06 -3.64 -20.04
C ALA A 157 -7.80 -3.89 -21.54
N PHE A 158 -6.70 -3.34 -22.10
CA PHE A 158 -6.35 -3.50 -23.52
C PHE A 158 -5.05 -4.28 -23.73
N ARG A 159 -4.64 -5.06 -22.72
CA ARG A 159 -3.50 -5.96 -22.82
C ARG A 159 -3.93 -7.32 -23.37
N THR A 160 -3.10 -7.90 -24.21
CA THR A 160 -3.28 -9.28 -24.65
C THR A 160 -2.71 -10.25 -23.61
N ASP A 161 -3.07 -11.52 -23.64
CA ASP A 161 -2.54 -12.57 -22.75
C ASP A 161 -1.00 -12.63 -22.75
N LYS A 162 -0.37 -12.21 -23.86
CA LYS A 162 1.10 -12.15 -23.99
C LYS A 162 1.72 -10.93 -23.29
N THR A 163 0.97 -9.85 -23.15
CA THR A 163 1.47 -8.56 -22.64
C THR A 163 0.87 -8.18 -21.28
N ALA A 164 -0.16 -8.91 -20.83
CA ALA A 164 -0.72 -8.72 -19.50
C ALA A 164 0.30 -9.14 -18.41
N PRO A 165 0.35 -8.43 -17.28
CA PRO A 165 1.13 -8.87 -16.13
C PRO A 165 0.71 -10.29 -15.73
N LYS A 166 1.68 -11.16 -15.45
CA LYS A 166 1.42 -12.52 -14.98
C LYS A 166 1.29 -12.60 -13.46
N ASP A 167 1.83 -11.60 -12.77
CA ASP A 167 1.75 -11.52 -11.32
C ASP A 167 0.32 -11.20 -10.90
N PRO A 168 -0.20 -11.89 -9.87
CA PRO A 168 -1.52 -11.59 -9.32
C PRO A 168 -1.59 -10.15 -8.80
N ASP A 169 -2.81 -9.63 -8.76
CA ASP A 169 -3.09 -8.31 -8.19
C ASP A 169 -3.18 -8.39 -6.67
N LEU A 170 -2.84 -7.28 -6.01
CA LEU A 170 -3.09 -7.11 -4.58
C LEU A 170 -4.61 -7.16 -4.32
N ARG A 171 -5.05 -8.05 -3.43
CA ARG A 171 -6.47 -8.28 -3.11
C ARG A 171 -6.86 -7.79 -1.73
N THR A 172 -5.93 -7.87 -0.78
CA THR A 172 -6.23 -7.52 0.60
C THR A 172 -5.14 -6.68 1.24
N ILE A 173 -5.56 -5.64 1.95
CA ILE A 173 -4.71 -4.78 2.78
C ILE A 173 -5.21 -4.87 4.21
N THR A 174 -4.36 -5.32 5.13
CA THR A 174 -4.62 -5.27 6.57
C THR A 174 -3.75 -4.19 7.18
N VAL A 175 -4.37 -3.15 7.71
CA VAL A 175 -3.68 -2.08 8.42
C VAL A 175 -3.69 -2.39 9.91
N LEU A 176 -2.52 -2.41 10.52
CA LEU A 176 -2.41 -2.57 11.97
C LEU A 176 -2.67 -1.23 12.63
N SER A 177 -3.70 -1.17 13.48
CA SER A 177 -4.00 -0.01 14.31
C SER A 177 -4.90 -0.38 15.50
N LYS A 178 -4.69 0.32 16.64
CA LYS A 178 -5.54 0.23 17.83
C LYS A 178 -6.50 1.41 17.96
N GLU A 179 -6.48 2.33 17.01
CA GLU A 179 -7.34 3.50 17.02
C GLU A 179 -8.81 3.09 16.79
N LYS A 180 -9.71 3.58 17.62
CA LYS A 180 -11.15 3.24 17.54
C LYS A 180 -11.80 3.69 16.22
N THR A 181 -11.33 4.78 15.66
CA THR A 181 -11.83 5.37 14.41
C THR A 181 -11.18 4.81 13.16
N ALA A 182 -10.13 3.97 13.30
CA ALA A 182 -9.33 3.47 12.19
C ALA A 182 -10.16 2.82 11.08
N LYS A 183 -11.20 2.05 11.45
CA LYS A 183 -12.05 1.39 10.45
C LYS A 183 -12.80 2.38 9.56
N ALA A 184 -13.39 3.41 10.13
CA ALA A 184 -14.13 4.43 9.35
C ALA A 184 -13.17 5.27 8.49
N ARG A 185 -12.01 5.65 9.04
CA ARG A 185 -10.97 6.41 8.34
C ARG A 185 -10.40 5.59 7.17
N ALA A 186 -10.11 4.31 7.38
CA ALA A 186 -9.62 3.43 6.31
C ALA A 186 -10.66 3.24 5.20
N ALA A 187 -11.93 3.11 5.54
CA ALA A 187 -13.01 3.01 4.57
C ALA A 187 -13.13 4.28 3.72
N HIS A 188 -13.02 5.45 4.34
CA HIS A 188 -13.02 6.73 3.62
C HIS A 188 -11.81 6.83 2.67
N ALA A 189 -10.60 6.53 3.14
CA ALA A 189 -9.39 6.56 2.33
C ALA A 189 -9.47 5.57 1.15
N ALA A 190 -10.02 4.38 1.37
CA ALA A 190 -10.23 3.40 0.31
C ALA A 190 -11.22 3.91 -0.75
N ALA A 191 -12.30 4.58 -0.34
CA ALA A 191 -13.26 5.18 -1.26
C ALA A 191 -12.60 6.28 -2.12
N VAL A 192 -11.82 7.18 -1.50
CA VAL A 192 -11.07 8.23 -2.21
C VAL A 192 -10.08 7.62 -3.21
N ALA A 193 -9.27 6.65 -2.78
CA ALA A 193 -8.29 6.01 -3.65
C ALA A 193 -8.96 5.25 -4.82
N THR A 194 -10.10 4.60 -4.56
CA THR A 194 -10.88 3.91 -5.61
C THR A 194 -11.43 4.91 -6.63
N ALA A 195 -11.94 6.06 -6.19
CA ALA A 195 -12.41 7.11 -7.08
C ALA A 195 -11.27 7.64 -7.99
N VAL A 196 -10.07 7.84 -7.43
CA VAL A 196 -8.88 8.22 -8.22
C VAL A 196 -8.49 7.13 -9.20
N ALA A 197 -8.55 5.86 -8.81
CA ALA A 197 -8.26 4.73 -9.71
C ALA A 197 -9.28 4.67 -10.86
N THR A 198 -10.57 4.88 -10.60
CA THR A 198 -11.64 4.97 -11.60
C THR A 198 -11.38 6.12 -12.59
N ALA A 199 -10.98 7.29 -12.09
CA ALA A 199 -10.61 8.41 -12.95
C ALA A 199 -9.40 8.06 -13.84
N ARG A 200 -8.42 7.35 -13.33
CA ARG A 200 -7.28 6.84 -14.11
C ARG A 200 -7.72 5.85 -15.19
N ASP A 201 -8.70 4.99 -14.90
CA ASP A 201 -9.26 4.08 -15.89
C ASP A 201 -9.88 4.86 -17.05
N PHE A 202 -10.63 5.93 -16.76
CA PHE A 202 -11.19 6.81 -17.82
C PHE A 202 -10.08 7.47 -18.65
N VAL A 203 -9.05 8.03 -18.00
CA VAL A 203 -7.93 8.67 -18.70
C VAL A 203 -7.13 7.68 -19.56
N ASN A 204 -6.94 6.44 -19.08
CA ASN A 204 -6.18 5.42 -19.78
C ASN A 204 -6.98 4.69 -20.87
N THR A 205 -8.31 4.83 -20.87
CA THR A 205 -9.17 4.20 -21.89
C THR A 205 -9.04 4.95 -23.21
N PRO A 206 -8.71 4.26 -24.33
CA PRO A 206 -8.58 4.91 -25.64
C PRO A 206 -9.90 5.59 -26.07
N PRO A 207 -9.83 6.71 -26.83
CA PRO A 207 -11.01 7.45 -27.23
C PRO A 207 -11.97 6.65 -28.14
N SER A 208 -11.49 5.62 -28.83
CA SER A 208 -12.32 4.67 -29.57
C SER A 208 -13.23 3.83 -28.69
N HIS A 209 -12.95 3.73 -27.39
CA HIS A 209 -13.71 2.98 -26.39
C HIS A 209 -14.32 3.87 -25.32
N LEU A 210 -13.92 5.13 -25.25
CA LEU A 210 -14.45 6.13 -24.31
C LEU A 210 -14.79 7.42 -25.08
N PHE A 211 -15.74 7.33 -25.99
CA PHE A 211 -16.32 8.50 -26.64
C PHE A 211 -17.37 9.15 -25.74
N PRO A 212 -17.84 10.39 -26.01
CA PRO A 212 -18.67 11.15 -25.08
C PRO A 212 -19.92 10.42 -24.57
N ALA A 213 -20.64 9.70 -25.43
CA ALA A 213 -21.83 8.96 -25.00
C ALA A 213 -21.49 7.78 -24.07
N GLU A 214 -20.41 7.06 -24.34
CA GLU A 214 -19.94 5.97 -23.50
C GLU A 214 -19.45 6.50 -22.13
N PHE A 215 -18.73 7.64 -22.11
CA PHE A 215 -18.33 8.28 -20.86
C PHE A 215 -19.56 8.66 -20.02
N ALA A 216 -20.56 9.28 -20.62
CA ALA A 216 -21.80 9.66 -19.93
C ALA A 216 -22.51 8.44 -19.34
N GLN A 217 -22.60 7.34 -20.10
CA GLN A 217 -23.22 6.10 -19.64
C GLN A 217 -22.46 5.47 -18.46
N ARG A 218 -21.13 5.41 -18.52
CA ARG A 218 -20.31 4.89 -17.42
C ARG A 218 -20.38 5.78 -16.18
N ALA A 219 -20.36 7.10 -16.37
CA ALA A 219 -20.50 8.05 -15.27
C ALA A 219 -21.86 7.92 -14.59
N LYS A 220 -22.93 7.78 -15.38
CA LYS A 220 -24.29 7.52 -14.87
C LYS A 220 -24.34 6.23 -14.06
N ALA A 221 -23.88 5.11 -14.62
CA ALA A 221 -23.86 3.83 -13.94
C ALA A 221 -23.05 3.87 -12.63
N LEU A 222 -21.92 4.57 -12.62
CA LEU A 222 -21.11 4.77 -11.42
C LEU A 222 -21.87 5.58 -10.35
N GLY A 223 -22.49 6.69 -10.74
CA GLY A 223 -23.28 7.53 -9.83
C GLY A 223 -24.44 6.76 -9.21
N GLU A 224 -25.22 6.05 -10.04
CA GLU A 224 -26.34 5.22 -9.59
C GLU A 224 -25.88 4.10 -8.64
N SER A 225 -24.70 3.50 -8.87
CA SER A 225 -24.15 2.45 -8.01
C SER A 225 -23.85 2.92 -6.58
N VAL A 226 -23.67 4.22 -6.37
CA VAL A 226 -23.41 4.84 -5.06
C VAL A 226 -24.61 5.65 -4.56
N GLY A 227 -25.78 5.49 -5.18
CA GLY A 227 -27.03 6.08 -4.73
C GLY A 227 -27.27 7.53 -5.18
N LEU A 228 -26.52 8.01 -6.18
CA LEU A 228 -26.78 9.32 -6.79
C LEU A 228 -27.86 9.19 -7.87
N GLU A 229 -28.73 10.20 -7.96
CA GLU A 229 -29.63 10.38 -9.08
C GLU A 229 -28.88 11.12 -10.19
N VAL A 230 -28.84 10.53 -11.39
CA VAL A 230 -28.09 11.08 -12.53
C VAL A 230 -29.02 11.22 -13.73
N GLU A 231 -29.22 12.45 -14.18
CA GLU A 231 -30.01 12.80 -15.37
C GLU A 231 -29.17 12.73 -16.66
#